data_d4d7208065ed939549dbd60b83564a2b
#
_entry.id   d4d7208065ed939549dbd60b83564a2b
#
_cell.length_a   1.000
_cell.length_b   1.000
_cell.length_c   1.000
_cell.angle_alpha   90.00
_cell.angle_beta   90.00
_cell.angle_gamma   90.00
#
_symmetry.space_group_name_H-M   'P 1'
#
loop_
_entity.id
_entity.type
_entity.pdbx_description
1 polymer ?
#
loop_
_entity_poly.entity_id
_entity_poly.type
_entity_poly.pdbx_seq_one_letter_code
_entity_poly.pdbx_strand_id
1 'polypeptide(L)'
;YGATVDLVDTTKVGRNERVAQLAEEMPDAYFASAYDDRFVIEGNATIGDELAGRNFDAIITPVGGGGLISGIVTGLCRNGSRTEVYGAEPLLGNDAARSLKAGRIIVNETEPMTIADGARTISLGKLNWEIIKDSVADILEVSDEKIAEAVRMYFGLANLKSEPTGAL
;
A
#
# COMPACT_ATOMS: atom_id res chain seq x y z
N TYR A 1 7.07 -16.22 -17.63
CA TYR A 1 7.24 -16.91 -16.35
C TYR A 1 6.29 -18.11 -16.17
N GLY A 2 5.44 -18.43 -17.20
CA GLY A 2 4.55 -19.58 -17.15
C GLY A 2 3.25 -19.40 -16.34
N ALA A 3 2.96 -18.18 -15.87
CA ALA A 3 1.71 -17.90 -15.18
C ALA A 3 0.52 -17.88 -16.13
N THR A 4 -0.64 -18.33 -15.66
CA THR A 4 -1.93 -18.15 -16.36
C THR A 4 -2.52 -16.81 -15.94
N VAL A 5 -3.05 -16.05 -16.92
CA VAL A 5 -3.69 -14.75 -16.67
C VAL A 5 -5.21 -14.95 -16.76
N ASP A 6 -5.91 -14.59 -15.70
CA ASP A 6 -7.38 -14.52 -15.67
C ASP A 6 -7.80 -13.05 -15.79
N LEU A 7 -8.45 -12.69 -16.90
CA LEU A 7 -8.90 -11.33 -17.17
C LEU A 7 -10.32 -11.14 -16.65
N VAL A 8 -10.48 -10.19 -15.74
CA VAL A 8 -11.76 -9.90 -15.07
C VAL A 8 -12.36 -8.61 -15.63
N ASP A 9 -13.59 -8.70 -16.13
CA ASP A 9 -14.41 -7.52 -16.41
C ASP A 9 -15.01 -7.00 -15.10
N THR A 10 -14.34 -6.02 -14.49
CA THR A 10 -14.72 -5.46 -13.18
C THR A 10 -16.06 -4.72 -13.19
N THR A 11 -16.67 -4.50 -14.38
CA THR A 11 -18.02 -3.97 -14.47
C THR A 11 -19.10 -5.04 -14.23
N LYS A 12 -18.73 -6.33 -14.29
CA LYS A 12 -19.63 -7.48 -14.12
C LYS A 12 -19.35 -8.29 -12.86
N VAL A 13 -18.07 -8.49 -12.54
CA VAL A 13 -17.64 -9.31 -11.40
C VAL A 13 -16.55 -8.56 -10.65
N GLY A 14 -16.68 -8.40 -9.34
CA GLY A 14 -15.66 -7.81 -8.50
C GLY A 14 -14.38 -8.67 -8.45
N ARG A 15 -13.21 -8.04 -8.34
CA ARG A 15 -11.92 -8.76 -8.25
C ARG A 15 -11.93 -9.80 -7.10
N ASN A 16 -12.42 -9.42 -5.93
CA ASN A 16 -12.51 -10.32 -4.78
C ASN A 16 -13.49 -11.48 -4.99
N GLU A 17 -14.59 -11.21 -5.70
CA GLU A 17 -15.57 -12.24 -6.05
C GLU A 17 -14.96 -13.26 -7.02
N ARG A 18 -14.21 -12.78 -8.03
CA ARG A 18 -13.50 -13.70 -8.94
C ARG A 18 -12.45 -14.53 -8.23
N VAL A 19 -11.70 -13.93 -7.31
CA VAL A 19 -10.74 -14.68 -6.47
C VAL A 19 -11.44 -15.76 -5.64
N ALA A 20 -12.62 -15.48 -5.08
CA ALA A 20 -13.39 -16.47 -4.33
C ALA A 20 -13.83 -17.65 -5.21
N GLN A 21 -14.30 -17.36 -6.45
CA GLN A 21 -14.64 -18.40 -7.43
C GLN A 21 -13.41 -19.27 -7.78
N LEU A 22 -12.24 -18.65 -8.01
CA LEU A 22 -11.01 -19.36 -8.30
C LEU A 22 -10.57 -20.23 -7.10
N ALA A 23 -10.81 -19.77 -5.87
CA ALA A 23 -10.51 -20.56 -4.67
C ALA A 23 -11.37 -21.85 -4.59
N GLU A 24 -12.62 -21.79 -5.04
CA GLU A 24 -13.48 -22.97 -5.14
C GLU A 24 -13.01 -23.91 -6.28
N GLU A 25 -12.56 -23.35 -7.41
CA GLU A 25 -12.04 -24.11 -8.55
C GLU A 25 -10.68 -24.78 -8.24
N MET A 26 -9.88 -24.18 -7.36
CA MET A 26 -8.51 -24.63 -7.03
C MET A 26 -8.30 -24.73 -5.51
N PRO A 27 -8.90 -25.74 -4.84
CA PRO A 27 -8.90 -25.82 -3.37
C PRO A 27 -7.50 -26.04 -2.74
N ASP A 28 -6.54 -26.53 -3.51
CA ASP A 28 -5.16 -26.76 -3.06
C ASP A 28 -4.24 -25.55 -3.32
N ALA A 29 -4.76 -24.46 -3.96
CA ALA A 29 -3.96 -23.27 -4.24
C ALA A 29 -3.85 -22.38 -3.01
N TYR A 30 -2.67 -21.78 -2.80
CA TYR A 30 -2.51 -20.69 -1.83
C TYR A 30 -2.90 -19.37 -2.47
N PHE A 31 -3.88 -18.70 -1.88
CA PHE A 31 -4.35 -17.39 -2.32
C PHE A 31 -3.70 -16.30 -1.49
N ALA A 32 -2.61 -15.74 -2.00
CA ALA A 32 -1.97 -14.60 -1.38
C ALA A 32 -2.84 -13.34 -1.58
N SER A 33 -3.17 -12.65 -0.51
CA SER A 33 -3.71 -11.29 -0.62
C SER A 33 -2.66 -10.37 -1.22
N ALA A 34 -3.09 -9.39 -2.01
CA ALA A 34 -2.17 -8.42 -2.60
C ALA A 34 -1.41 -7.58 -1.54
N TYR A 35 -1.96 -7.44 -0.34
CA TYR A 35 -1.40 -6.62 0.74
C TYR A 35 -1.66 -7.14 2.15
N ASP A 36 -2.80 -7.81 2.41
CA ASP A 36 -3.20 -8.27 3.74
C ASP A 36 -2.79 -9.74 3.95
N ASP A 37 -1.49 -9.96 3.95
CA ASP A 37 -0.88 -11.28 4.07
C ASP A 37 0.46 -11.17 4.79
N ARG A 38 0.71 -12.07 5.75
CA ARG A 38 1.95 -12.06 6.55
C ARG A 38 3.21 -12.23 5.72
N PHE A 39 3.16 -13.02 4.65
CA PHE A 39 4.32 -13.23 3.78
C PHE A 39 4.58 -12.01 2.89
N VAL A 40 3.53 -11.30 2.48
CA VAL A 40 3.65 -10.03 1.76
C VAL A 40 4.26 -8.96 2.66
N ILE A 41 3.80 -8.86 3.91
CA ILE A 41 4.38 -7.94 4.90
C ILE A 41 5.86 -8.29 5.15
N GLU A 42 6.18 -9.57 5.39
CA GLU A 42 7.55 -10.02 5.64
C GLU A 42 8.46 -9.82 4.43
N GLY A 43 7.97 -10.05 3.21
CA GLY A 43 8.71 -9.74 1.99
C GLY A 43 9.04 -8.25 1.87
N ASN A 44 8.07 -7.38 2.13
CA ASN A 44 8.28 -5.93 2.15
C ASN A 44 9.16 -5.45 3.33
N ALA A 45 9.25 -6.23 4.41
CA ALA A 45 10.11 -5.89 5.56
C ALA A 45 11.59 -5.86 5.20
N THR A 46 12.01 -6.56 4.14
CA THR A 46 13.39 -6.50 3.62
C THR A 46 13.80 -5.07 3.24
N ILE A 47 12.86 -4.24 2.79
CA ILE A 47 13.11 -2.81 2.52
C ILE A 47 13.45 -2.08 3.82
N GLY A 48 12.67 -2.31 4.88
CA GLY A 48 12.95 -1.74 6.19
C GLY A 48 14.30 -2.19 6.76
N ASP A 49 14.69 -3.46 6.54
CA ASP A 49 16.01 -3.96 6.94
C ASP A 49 17.14 -3.22 6.23
N GLU A 50 17.02 -3.02 4.91
CA GLU A 50 18.02 -2.31 4.13
C GLU A 50 18.14 -0.83 4.51
N LEU A 51 17.05 -0.22 4.96
CA LEU A 51 16.99 1.19 5.37
C LEU A 51 17.42 1.43 6.81
N ALA A 52 17.26 0.46 7.71
CA ALA A 52 17.49 0.61 9.14
C ALA A 52 18.89 1.14 9.51
N GLY A 53 19.93 0.77 8.74
CA GLY A 53 21.31 1.23 8.96
C GLY A 53 21.63 2.61 8.37
N ARG A 54 20.67 3.29 7.73
CA ARG A 54 20.91 4.56 7.03
C ARG A 54 20.73 5.80 7.89
N ASN A 55 20.18 5.67 9.10
CA ASN A 55 19.94 6.75 10.06
C ASN A 55 19.12 7.92 9.46
N PHE A 56 18.05 7.61 8.76
CA PHE A 56 17.09 8.61 8.31
C PHE A 56 16.27 9.13 9.50
N ASP A 57 15.94 10.42 9.50
CA ASP A 57 15.01 10.99 10.47
C ASP A 57 13.58 10.51 10.20
N ALA A 58 13.20 10.45 8.92
CA ALA A 58 11.88 10.00 8.48
C ALA A 58 11.93 9.26 7.14
N ILE A 59 10.96 8.37 6.94
CA ILE A 59 10.67 7.70 5.67
C ILE A 59 9.21 7.97 5.32
N ILE A 60 8.95 8.38 4.08
CA ILE A 60 7.60 8.52 3.52
C ILE A 60 7.40 7.41 2.51
N THR A 61 6.26 6.74 2.57
CA THR A 61 5.95 5.62 1.67
C THR A 61 4.49 5.66 1.22
N PRO A 62 4.18 5.30 -0.03
CA PRO A 62 2.80 5.25 -0.50
C PRO A 62 1.97 4.21 0.26
N VAL A 63 0.70 4.54 0.47
CA VAL A 63 -0.26 3.68 1.16
C VAL A 63 -1.45 3.39 0.25
N GLY A 64 -1.69 2.14 -0.03
CA GLY A 64 -2.95 1.58 -0.48
C GLY A 64 -3.49 0.67 0.63
N GLY A 65 -3.53 -0.64 0.44
CA GLY A 65 -3.95 -1.60 1.47
C GLY A 65 -3.00 -1.76 2.67
N GLY A 66 -1.85 -1.08 2.68
CA GLY A 66 -0.93 -1.00 3.81
C GLY A 66 0.20 -2.03 3.85
N GLY A 67 0.30 -2.94 2.87
CA GLY A 67 1.32 -4.01 2.89
C GLY A 67 2.76 -3.51 2.84
N LEU A 68 3.04 -2.47 2.04
CA LEU A 68 4.37 -1.87 1.92
C LEU A 68 4.79 -1.17 3.21
N ILE A 69 3.96 -0.24 3.71
CA ILE A 69 4.27 0.52 4.93
C ILE A 69 4.41 -0.40 6.15
N SER A 70 3.54 -1.41 6.27
CA SER A 70 3.62 -2.41 7.34
C SER A 70 4.92 -3.21 7.28
N GLY A 71 5.36 -3.58 6.07
CA GLY A 71 6.66 -4.22 5.88
C GLY A 71 7.81 -3.33 6.29
N ILE A 72 7.87 -2.09 5.80
CA ILE A 72 8.93 -1.13 6.15
C ILE A 72 9.02 -0.94 7.67
N VAL A 73 7.88 -0.68 8.33
CA VAL A 73 7.81 -0.57 9.80
C VAL A 73 8.36 -1.83 10.47
N THR A 74 7.94 -3.02 10.03
CA THR A 74 8.39 -4.30 10.60
C THR A 74 9.91 -4.45 10.50
N GLY A 75 10.49 -4.18 9.32
CA GLY A 75 11.93 -4.25 9.10
C GLY A 75 12.70 -3.24 9.95
N LEU A 76 12.25 -1.99 10.03
CA LEU A 76 12.86 -0.96 10.87
C LEU A 76 12.82 -1.34 12.37
N CYS A 77 11.65 -1.76 12.85
CA CYS A 77 11.45 -2.13 14.26
C CYS A 77 12.34 -3.30 14.68
N ARG A 78 12.43 -4.37 13.88
CA ARG A 78 13.27 -5.53 14.22
C ARG A 78 14.76 -5.22 14.24
N ASN A 79 15.19 -4.16 13.57
CA ASN A 79 16.57 -3.66 13.58
C ASN A 79 16.80 -2.54 14.63
N GLY A 80 15.81 -2.22 15.45
CA GLY A 80 15.94 -1.20 16.50
C GLY A 80 16.08 0.23 15.96
N SER A 81 15.66 0.48 14.71
CA SER A 81 15.68 1.83 14.13
C SER A 81 14.67 2.74 14.83
N ARG A 82 15.03 4.03 14.93
CA ARG A 82 14.16 5.10 15.46
C ARG A 82 13.60 5.99 14.36
N THR A 83 13.80 5.63 13.11
CA THR A 83 13.29 6.37 11.94
C THR A 83 11.77 6.44 12.01
N GLU A 84 11.21 7.63 11.96
CA GLU A 84 9.75 7.81 11.88
C GLU A 84 9.25 7.40 10.50
N VAL A 85 8.08 6.76 10.46
CA VAL A 85 7.45 6.34 9.20
C VAL A 85 6.15 7.09 8.99
N TYR A 86 6.04 7.73 7.84
CA TYR A 86 4.87 8.43 7.37
C TYR A 86 4.29 7.72 6.14
N GLY A 87 2.97 7.68 6.06
CA GLY A 87 2.27 7.27 4.84
C GLY A 87 1.97 8.46 3.94
N ALA A 88 1.82 8.21 2.64
CA ALA A 88 1.20 9.14 1.71
C ALA A 88 0.13 8.39 0.91
N GLU A 89 -1.08 8.93 0.84
CA GLU A 89 -2.18 8.31 0.09
C GLU A 89 -2.95 9.34 -0.75
N PRO A 90 -3.66 8.90 -1.80
CA PRO A 90 -4.49 9.80 -2.59
C PRO A 90 -5.62 10.38 -1.75
N LEU A 91 -5.84 11.69 -1.85
CA LEU A 91 -6.97 12.36 -1.19
C LEU A 91 -8.33 11.73 -1.56
N LEU A 92 -8.47 11.25 -2.80
CA LEU A 92 -9.69 10.60 -3.28
C LEU A 92 -9.91 9.19 -2.68
N GLY A 93 -8.90 8.61 -2.05
CA GLY A 93 -8.95 7.29 -1.44
C GLY A 93 -8.37 7.29 -0.03
N ASN A 94 -8.70 8.28 0.79
CA ASN A 94 -8.09 8.60 2.08
C ASN A 94 -8.57 7.73 3.25
N ASP A 95 -8.87 6.47 3.03
CA ASP A 95 -9.35 5.55 4.06
C ASP A 95 -8.30 5.28 5.15
N ALA A 96 -7.02 5.26 4.80
CA ALA A 96 -5.95 5.00 5.76
C ALA A 96 -5.75 6.19 6.72
N ALA A 97 -5.71 7.44 6.23
CA ALA A 97 -5.63 8.64 7.08
C ALA A 97 -6.86 8.76 7.98
N ARG A 98 -8.06 8.50 7.43
CA ARG A 98 -9.29 8.48 8.23
C ARG A 98 -9.29 7.36 9.27
N SER A 99 -8.73 6.19 8.93
CA SER A 99 -8.60 5.07 9.86
C SER A 99 -7.69 5.43 11.03
N LEU A 100 -6.53 6.03 10.74
CA LEU A 100 -5.57 6.44 11.76
C LEU A 100 -6.18 7.48 12.72
N LYS A 101 -6.85 8.51 12.17
CA LYS A 101 -7.57 9.53 12.96
C LYS A 101 -8.73 8.94 13.79
N ALA A 102 -9.42 7.94 13.26
CA ALA A 102 -10.58 7.33 13.93
C ALA A 102 -10.21 6.21 14.92
N GLY A 103 -8.96 5.73 14.92
CA GLY A 103 -8.50 4.60 15.73
C GLY A 103 -9.15 3.26 15.33
N ARG A 104 -9.67 3.14 14.12
CA ARG A 104 -10.30 1.93 13.59
C ARG A 104 -10.30 1.96 12.07
N ILE A 105 -10.35 0.79 11.43
CA ILE A 105 -10.43 0.70 9.97
C ILE A 105 -11.70 1.41 9.47
N ILE A 106 -11.52 2.36 8.56
CA ILE A 106 -12.57 2.99 7.76
C ILE A 106 -12.54 2.37 6.36
N VAL A 107 -13.71 2.15 5.79
CA VAL A 107 -13.89 1.56 4.47
C VAL A 107 -14.47 2.61 3.54
N ASN A 108 -13.90 2.75 2.34
CA ASN A 108 -14.48 3.54 1.27
C ASN A 108 -15.73 2.84 0.71
N GLU A 109 -16.75 3.59 0.33
CA GLU A 109 -17.99 3.02 -0.24
C GLU A 109 -17.74 2.37 -1.60
N THR A 110 -16.80 2.92 -2.36
CA THR A 110 -16.43 2.44 -3.70
C THR A 110 -14.91 2.49 -3.88
N GLU A 111 -14.41 1.80 -4.90
CA GLU A 111 -13.00 1.88 -5.30
C GLU A 111 -12.64 3.34 -5.68
N PRO A 112 -11.58 3.93 -5.09
CA PRO A 112 -11.20 5.31 -5.34
C PRO A 112 -10.86 5.59 -6.81
N MET A 113 -11.32 6.70 -7.35
CA MET A 113 -11.03 7.15 -8.72
C MET A 113 -9.87 8.13 -8.71
N THR A 114 -8.66 7.64 -8.43
CA THR A 114 -7.40 8.40 -8.44
C THR A 114 -6.47 7.92 -9.55
N ILE A 115 -5.52 8.77 -9.97
CA ILE A 115 -4.46 8.39 -10.91
C ILE A 115 -3.42 7.46 -10.27
N ALA A 116 -3.33 7.41 -8.93
CA ALA A 116 -2.46 6.49 -8.20
C ALA A 116 -3.08 5.09 -8.17
N ASP A 117 -2.98 4.38 -9.29
CA ASP A 117 -3.65 3.08 -9.53
C ASP A 117 -3.29 2.01 -8.48
N GLY A 118 -2.04 1.96 -8.04
CA GLY A 118 -1.58 1.03 -7.00
C GLY A 118 -2.13 1.32 -5.59
N ALA A 119 -2.74 2.50 -5.37
CA ALA A 119 -3.35 2.89 -4.11
C ALA A 119 -4.90 2.90 -4.14
N ARG A 120 -5.51 2.35 -5.18
CA ARG A 120 -6.97 2.26 -5.35
C ARG A 120 -7.57 1.11 -4.55
N THR A 121 -7.33 1.11 -3.24
CA THR A 121 -7.90 0.11 -2.32
C THR A 121 -9.13 0.65 -1.60
N ILE A 122 -10.03 -0.25 -1.21
CA ILE A 122 -11.25 0.14 -0.48
C ILE A 122 -10.94 0.38 0.99
N SER A 123 -9.95 -0.32 1.55
CA SER A 123 -9.56 -0.18 2.96
C SER A 123 -8.18 -0.76 3.21
N LEU A 124 -7.60 -0.40 4.34
CA LEU A 124 -6.45 -1.10 4.91
C LEU A 124 -6.77 -2.57 5.18
N GLY A 125 -5.77 -3.43 5.02
CA GLY A 125 -5.80 -4.80 5.51
C GLY A 125 -5.83 -4.87 7.03
N LYS A 126 -6.43 -5.93 7.59
CA LYS A 126 -6.54 -6.11 9.04
C LYS A 126 -5.18 -6.33 9.71
N LEU A 127 -4.32 -7.16 9.10
CA LEU A 127 -2.97 -7.40 9.59
C LEU A 127 -2.13 -6.11 9.50
N ASN A 128 -2.29 -5.37 8.42
CA ASN A 128 -1.61 -4.09 8.21
C ASN A 128 -2.05 -3.04 9.24
N TRP A 129 -3.34 -2.98 9.54
CA TRP A 129 -3.87 -2.06 10.54
C TRP A 129 -3.24 -2.28 11.92
N GLU A 130 -3.08 -3.53 12.35
CA GLU A 130 -2.46 -3.85 13.65
C GLU A 130 -1.01 -3.33 13.76
N ILE A 131 -0.32 -3.15 12.65
CA ILE A 131 1.03 -2.57 12.60
C ILE A 131 0.96 -1.04 12.50
N ILE A 132 0.15 -0.54 11.57
CA ILE A 132 0.07 0.89 11.23
C ILE A 132 -0.39 1.74 12.42
N LYS A 133 -1.44 1.31 13.11
CA LYS A 133 -2.09 2.08 14.18
C LYS A 133 -1.16 2.52 15.31
N ASP A 134 -0.11 1.75 15.58
CA ASP A 134 0.80 1.97 16.72
C ASP A 134 2.20 2.43 16.29
N SER A 135 2.51 2.39 14.98
CA SER A 135 3.90 2.54 14.51
C SER A 135 4.08 3.56 13.38
N VAL A 136 3.01 4.02 12.76
CA VAL A 136 3.05 5.07 11.73
C VAL A 136 2.74 6.41 12.37
N ALA A 137 3.61 7.41 12.12
CA ALA A 137 3.49 8.71 12.73
C ALA A 137 2.28 9.50 12.22
N ASP A 138 2.07 9.50 10.89
CA ASP A 138 0.89 10.11 10.25
C ASP A 138 0.74 9.59 8.82
N ILE A 139 -0.42 9.83 8.20
CA ILE A 139 -0.69 9.54 6.79
C ILE A 139 -1.14 10.82 6.09
N LEU A 140 -0.34 11.25 5.13
CA LEU A 140 -0.53 12.48 4.38
C LEU A 140 -1.45 12.24 3.20
N GLU A 141 -2.44 13.13 3.02
CA GLU A 141 -3.38 13.08 1.91
C GLU A 141 -2.88 13.94 0.74
N VAL A 142 -2.71 13.36 -0.44
CA VAL A 142 -2.13 14.02 -1.62
C VAL A 142 -3.16 14.08 -2.76
N SER A 143 -3.38 15.27 -3.34
CA SER A 143 -4.30 15.41 -4.47
C SER A 143 -3.69 14.87 -5.77
N ASP A 144 -4.54 14.43 -6.71
CA ASP A 144 -4.11 13.92 -8.01
C ASP A 144 -3.26 14.92 -8.81
N GLU A 145 -3.53 16.24 -8.65
CA GLU A 145 -2.74 17.28 -9.27
C GLU A 145 -1.30 17.29 -8.74
N LYS A 146 -1.13 17.11 -7.41
CA LYS A 146 0.18 17.03 -6.77
C LYS A 146 0.92 15.75 -7.14
N ILE A 147 0.23 14.64 -7.22
CA ILE A 147 0.80 13.36 -7.70
C ILE A 147 1.30 13.53 -9.14
N ALA A 148 0.50 14.13 -10.03
CA ALA A 148 0.90 14.39 -11.40
C ALA A 148 2.09 15.37 -11.51
N GLU A 149 2.16 16.38 -10.62
CA GLU A 149 3.29 17.29 -10.51
C GLU A 149 4.56 16.52 -10.10
N ALA A 150 4.48 15.66 -9.08
CA ALA A 150 5.59 14.87 -8.59
C ALA A 150 6.14 13.91 -9.66
N VAL A 151 5.27 13.22 -10.43
CA VAL A 151 5.70 12.40 -11.58
C VAL A 151 6.53 13.20 -12.58
N ARG A 152 6.09 14.45 -12.92
CA ARG A 152 6.84 15.33 -13.84
C ARG A 152 8.19 15.76 -13.24
N MET A 153 8.23 16.05 -11.94
CA MET A 153 9.45 16.43 -11.24
C MET A 153 10.45 15.26 -11.19
N TYR A 154 10.02 14.05 -10.87
CA TYR A 154 10.87 12.86 -10.93
C TYR A 154 11.46 12.66 -12.32
N PHE A 155 10.65 12.75 -13.35
CA PHE A 155 11.12 12.60 -14.73
C PHE A 155 12.06 13.73 -15.15
N GLY A 156 11.68 14.99 -14.92
CA GLY A 156 12.39 16.16 -15.44
C GLY A 156 13.63 16.55 -14.64
N LEU A 157 13.62 16.35 -13.32
CA LEU A 157 14.69 16.83 -12.44
C LEU A 157 15.62 15.70 -11.95
N ALA A 158 15.05 14.52 -11.68
CA ALA A 158 15.82 13.40 -11.13
C ALA A 158 16.11 12.30 -12.16
N ASN A 159 15.60 12.42 -13.40
CA ASN A 159 15.70 11.40 -14.44
C ASN A 159 15.18 10.03 -13.97
N LEU A 160 14.15 10.02 -13.13
CA LEU A 160 13.49 8.84 -12.61
C LEU A 160 12.13 8.68 -13.28
N LYS A 161 11.82 7.44 -13.70
CA LYS A 161 10.49 7.07 -14.19
C LYS A 161 9.73 6.45 -13.03
N SER A 162 8.76 7.19 -12.49
CA SER A 162 7.84 6.70 -11.48
C SER A 162 6.43 6.64 -12.06
N GLU A 163 5.67 5.61 -11.67
CA GLU A 163 4.22 5.63 -11.85
C GLU A 163 3.58 6.48 -10.73
N PRO A 164 2.28 6.89 -10.88
CA PRO A 164 1.67 7.83 -9.95
C PRO A 164 1.69 7.41 -8.48
N THR A 165 1.50 6.12 -8.15
CA THR A 165 1.55 5.66 -6.75
C THR A 165 2.95 5.77 -6.16
N GLY A 166 3.99 5.53 -6.96
CA GLY A 166 5.37 5.71 -6.53
C GLY A 166 5.81 7.18 -6.43
N ALA A 167 4.93 8.11 -6.79
CA ALA A 167 5.16 9.56 -6.72
C ALA A 167 4.32 10.26 -5.62
N LEU A 168 3.60 9.48 -4.81
CA LEU A 168 2.88 9.93 -3.62
C LEU A 168 3.79 10.52 -2.53
#